data_4ddf0ba8910e45a9b54619895b82f9eb
#
_entry.id   4ddf0ba8910e45a9b54619895b82f9eb
#
_cell.length_a   1.000
_cell.length_b   1.000
_cell.length_c   1.000
_cell.angle_alpha   90.00
_cell.angle_beta   90.00
_cell.angle_gamma   90.00
#
_symmetry.space_group_name_H-M   'P 1'
#
loop_
_entity.id
_entity.type
_entity.pdbx_description
1 polymer ?
#
loop_
_entity_poly.entity_id
_entity_poly.type
_entity_poly.pdbx_seq_one_letter_code
_entity_poly.pdbx_strand_id
1 'polypeptide(L)'
;IAHRMNFLVHDEGLLGAGLARPQMLAFGKDIYESFDEKCAALLDGVNRNHALVDGNKRLSWVCAANFAAINGFDLVADQIEIFRTVTAVVAGDLELVALTHRIASIRCDLVL
;
A
#
# COMPACT_ATOMS: atom_id res chain seq x y z
N ILE A 1 12.39 -5.93 0.88
CA ILE A 1 11.16 -6.73 1.13
C ILE A 1 10.92 -7.72 -0.03
N ALA A 2 10.91 -7.24 -1.27
CA ALA A 2 10.61 -8.08 -2.43
C ALA A 2 11.58 -9.26 -2.54
N HIS A 3 12.88 -9.03 -2.40
CA HIS A 3 13.90 -10.07 -2.49
C HIS A 3 13.81 -11.08 -1.34
N ARG A 4 13.48 -10.63 -0.12
CA ARG A 4 13.28 -11.51 1.03
C ARG A 4 12.08 -12.44 0.85
N MET A 5 11.09 -12.01 0.11
CA MET A 5 9.88 -12.77 -0.16
C MET A 5 9.98 -13.59 -1.45
N ASN A 6 11.16 -13.62 -2.07
CA ASN A 6 11.40 -14.32 -3.34
C ASN A 6 10.50 -13.88 -4.48
N PHE A 7 10.10 -12.61 -4.50
CA PHE A 7 9.36 -12.05 -5.62
C PHE A 7 10.32 -11.74 -6.78
N LEU A 8 9.84 -12.01 -7.99
CA LEU A 8 10.57 -11.68 -9.19
C LEU A 8 10.23 -10.23 -9.60
N VAL A 9 11.23 -9.36 -9.51
CA VAL A 9 11.07 -7.93 -9.82
C VAL A 9 11.46 -7.71 -11.28
N HIS A 10 10.50 -7.25 -12.12
CA HIS A 10 10.79 -6.97 -13.52
C HIS A 10 11.24 -5.52 -13.76
N ASP A 11 10.95 -4.62 -12.85
CA ASP A 11 11.37 -3.22 -12.93
C ASP A 11 11.54 -2.62 -11.53
N GLU A 12 12.79 -2.48 -11.08
CA GLU A 12 13.09 -1.92 -9.76
C GLU A 12 12.75 -0.43 -9.66
N GLY A 13 12.83 0.30 -10.78
CA GLY A 13 12.43 1.71 -10.80
C GLY A 13 10.95 1.91 -10.54
N LEU A 14 10.10 1.07 -11.11
CA LEU A 14 8.65 1.11 -10.87
C LEU A 14 8.33 0.74 -9.42
N LEU A 15 9.00 -0.25 -8.85
CA LEU A 15 8.82 -0.60 -7.45
C LEU A 15 9.24 0.54 -6.54
N GLY A 16 10.41 1.15 -6.79
CA GLY A 16 10.90 2.29 -6.03
C GLY A 16 9.95 3.47 -6.08
N ALA A 17 9.38 3.78 -7.24
CA ALA A 17 8.40 4.85 -7.40
C ALA A 17 7.14 4.59 -6.57
N GLY A 18 6.65 3.34 -6.55
CA GLY A 18 5.50 2.95 -5.73
C GLY A 18 5.78 3.08 -4.23
N LEU A 19 6.94 2.62 -3.78
CA LEU A 19 7.34 2.68 -2.37
C LEU A 19 7.60 4.12 -1.89
N ALA A 20 8.05 5.01 -2.77
CA ALA A 20 8.31 6.41 -2.44
C ALA A 20 7.04 7.27 -2.37
N ARG A 21 5.94 6.81 -2.95
CA ARG A 21 4.72 7.60 -3.12
C ARG A 21 4.16 8.21 -1.83
N PRO A 22 4.16 7.52 -0.66
CA PRO A 22 3.66 8.12 0.58
C PRO A 22 4.41 9.37 1.03
N GLN A 23 5.65 9.55 0.58
CA GLN A 23 6.52 10.66 0.99
C GLN A 23 6.60 11.78 -0.05
N MET A 24 5.81 11.73 -1.12
CA MET A 24 5.84 12.73 -2.17
C MET A 24 5.37 14.10 -1.66
N LEU A 25 6.05 15.14 -2.12
CA LEU A 25 5.77 16.54 -1.77
C LEU A 25 5.34 17.32 -3.01
N ALA A 26 4.48 18.33 -2.80
CA ALA A 26 4.13 19.32 -3.80
C ALA A 26 4.21 20.70 -3.17
N PHE A 27 5.00 21.62 -3.75
CA PHE A 27 5.19 22.98 -3.25
C PHE A 27 5.61 23.01 -1.78
N GLY A 28 6.45 22.06 -1.36
CA GLY A 28 6.95 21.98 0.02
C GLY A 28 5.96 21.38 1.03
N LYS A 29 4.84 20.85 0.58
CA LYS A 29 3.83 20.20 1.43
C LYS A 29 3.67 18.75 1.02
N ASP A 30 3.33 17.89 1.98
CA ASP A 30 2.99 16.50 1.70
C ASP A 30 1.79 16.44 0.76
N ILE A 31 1.91 15.67 -0.33
CA ILE A 31 0.78 15.39 -1.21
C ILE A 31 -0.27 14.57 -0.47
N TYR A 32 0.18 13.61 0.35
CA TYR A 32 -0.67 12.77 1.17
C TYR A 32 -0.47 13.19 2.64
N GLU A 33 -1.44 13.87 3.23
CA GLU A 33 -1.26 14.49 4.55
C GLU A 33 -1.48 13.53 5.72
N SER A 34 -2.51 12.67 5.63
CA SER A 34 -2.84 11.74 6.70
C SER A 34 -2.11 10.40 6.55
N PHE A 35 -2.03 9.65 7.67
CA PHE A 35 -1.53 8.27 7.63
C PHE A 35 -2.37 7.42 6.67
N ASP A 36 -3.69 7.53 6.74
CA ASP A 36 -4.59 6.72 5.92
C ASP A 36 -4.37 6.98 4.42
N GLU A 37 -4.18 8.24 4.04
CA GLU A 37 -3.86 8.61 2.67
C GLU A 37 -2.49 8.06 2.24
N LYS A 38 -1.49 8.17 3.09
CA LYS A 38 -0.13 7.66 2.81
C LYS A 38 -0.14 6.13 2.64
N CYS A 39 -0.85 5.44 3.51
CA CYS A 39 -0.98 3.98 3.46
C CYS A 39 -1.71 3.54 2.18
N ALA A 40 -2.80 4.21 1.84
CA ALA A 40 -3.55 3.94 0.61
C ALA A 40 -2.70 4.22 -0.63
N ALA A 41 -1.93 5.32 -0.64
CA ALA A 41 -1.04 5.66 -1.74
C ALA A 41 0.07 4.61 -1.93
N LEU A 42 0.60 4.08 -0.84
CA LEU A 42 1.61 3.02 -0.89
C LEU A 42 1.04 1.74 -1.52
N LEU A 43 -0.10 1.29 -1.04
CA LEU A 43 -0.76 0.10 -1.55
C LEU A 43 -1.11 0.25 -3.04
N ASP A 44 -1.71 1.37 -3.40
CA ASP A 44 -2.06 1.69 -4.78
C ASP A 44 -0.82 1.78 -5.67
N GLY A 45 0.23 2.46 -5.20
CA GLY A 45 1.45 2.68 -5.97
C GLY A 45 2.19 1.38 -6.30
N VAL A 46 2.30 0.45 -5.36
CA VAL A 46 2.95 -0.84 -5.61
C VAL A 46 2.19 -1.65 -6.65
N ASN A 47 0.86 -1.62 -6.61
CA ASN A 47 0.04 -2.35 -7.58
C ASN A 47 0.04 -1.69 -8.96
N ARG A 48 -0.12 -0.36 -9.02
CA ARG A 48 -0.21 0.36 -10.31
C ARG A 48 1.08 0.35 -11.10
N ASN A 49 2.22 0.38 -10.41
CA ASN A 49 3.52 0.41 -11.10
C ASN A 49 3.93 -0.95 -11.66
N HIS A 50 3.24 -2.03 -11.27
CA HIS A 50 3.48 -3.38 -11.82
C HIS A 50 4.97 -3.78 -11.83
N ALA A 51 5.69 -3.43 -10.75
CA ALA A 51 7.14 -3.64 -10.66
C ALA A 51 7.53 -5.12 -10.61
N LEU A 52 6.64 -5.99 -10.13
CA LEU A 52 6.87 -7.42 -10.01
C LEU A 52 6.24 -8.16 -11.18
N VAL A 53 6.92 -9.23 -11.62
CA VAL A 53 6.37 -10.16 -12.60
C VAL A 53 5.15 -10.87 -12.00
N ASP A 54 5.25 -11.21 -10.70
CA ASP A 54 4.17 -11.84 -9.95
C ASP A 54 4.26 -11.38 -8.50
N GLY A 55 3.16 -11.47 -7.78
CA GLY A 55 3.11 -11.18 -6.36
C GLY A 55 2.89 -9.71 -5.98
N ASN A 56 2.55 -8.82 -6.94
CA ASN A 56 2.29 -7.40 -6.64
C ASN A 56 1.22 -7.22 -5.56
N LYS A 57 0.14 -8.01 -5.63
CA LYS A 57 -0.96 -7.92 -4.67
C LYS A 57 -0.49 -8.21 -3.25
N ARG A 58 0.26 -9.32 -3.07
CA ARG A 58 0.78 -9.68 -1.74
C ARG A 58 1.79 -8.67 -1.24
N LEU A 59 2.72 -8.25 -2.11
CA LEU A 59 3.72 -7.27 -1.73
C LEU A 59 3.08 -5.94 -1.31
N SER A 60 2.06 -5.48 -2.05
CA SER A 60 1.39 -4.23 -1.72
C SER A 60 0.77 -4.26 -0.34
N TRP A 61 0.11 -5.36 0.02
CA TRP A 61 -0.48 -5.50 1.36
C TRP A 61 0.59 -5.57 2.45
N VAL A 62 1.66 -6.34 2.23
CA VAL A 62 2.77 -6.44 3.19
C VAL A 62 3.42 -5.08 3.40
N CYS A 63 3.64 -4.31 2.34
CA CYS A 63 4.19 -2.96 2.45
C CYS A 63 3.26 -2.04 3.23
N ALA A 64 1.96 -2.08 2.97
CA ALA A 64 0.98 -1.29 3.70
C ALA A 64 0.93 -1.66 5.19
N ALA A 65 0.94 -2.96 5.50
CA ALA A 65 0.92 -3.45 6.88
C ALA A 65 2.20 -3.07 7.64
N ASN A 66 3.36 -3.17 6.99
CA ASN A 66 4.63 -2.76 7.59
C ASN A 66 4.69 -1.25 7.80
N PHE A 67 4.21 -0.47 6.85
CA PHE A 67 4.12 0.98 6.99
C PHE A 67 3.22 1.36 8.17
N ALA A 68 2.08 0.67 8.31
CA ALA A 68 1.19 0.87 9.44
C ALA A 68 1.90 0.56 10.78
N ALA A 69 2.59 -0.57 10.87
CA ALA A 69 3.30 -0.97 12.07
C ALA A 69 4.37 0.04 12.47
N ILE A 70 5.13 0.56 11.51
CA ILE A 70 6.15 1.59 11.76
C ILE A 70 5.53 2.87 12.34
N ASN A 71 4.29 3.16 11.95
CA ASN A 71 3.56 4.35 12.42
C ASN A 71 2.67 4.08 13.64
N GLY A 72 2.78 2.90 14.27
CA GLY A 72 2.06 2.58 15.50
C GLY A 72 0.65 2.06 15.27
N PHE A 73 0.34 1.58 14.07
CA PHE A 73 -0.99 1.07 13.71
C PHE A 73 -0.94 -0.39 13.26
N ASP A 74 -2.09 -1.04 13.32
CA ASP A 74 -2.31 -2.35 12.75
C ASP A 74 -3.50 -2.27 11.79
N LEU A 75 -3.42 -3.03 10.69
CA LEU A 75 -4.51 -3.14 9.72
C LEU A 75 -5.20 -4.48 9.96
N VAL A 76 -6.42 -4.44 10.50
CA VAL A 76 -7.16 -5.63 10.90
C VAL A 76 -8.23 -5.93 9.85
N ALA A 77 -7.98 -6.95 9.05
CA ALA A 77 -8.91 -7.44 8.04
C ALA A 77 -8.68 -8.94 7.84
N ASP A 78 -9.74 -9.68 7.50
CA ASP A 78 -9.58 -11.09 7.17
C ASP A 78 -9.00 -11.25 5.75
N GLN A 79 -8.59 -12.47 5.41
CA GLN A 79 -7.95 -12.72 4.12
C GLN A 79 -8.88 -12.45 2.93
N ILE A 80 -10.18 -12.65 3.10
CA ILE A 80 -11.16 -12.38 2.05
C ILE A 80 -11.27 -10.89 1.79
N GLU A 81 -11.33 -10.07 2.85
CA GLU A 81 -11.37 -8.62 2.74
C GLU A 81 -10.10 -8.08 2.09
N ILE A 82 -8.94 -8.58 2.52
CA ILE A 82 -7.64 -8.21 1.94
C ILE A 82 -7.63 -8.51 0.44
N PHE A 83 -8.01 -9.72 0.07
CA PHE A 83 -8.04 -10.14 -1.34
C PHE A 83 -8.98 -9.28 -2.17
N ARG A 84 -10.19 -9.01 -1.68
CA ARG A 84 -11.16 -8.17 -2.37
C ARG A 84 -10.68 -6.74 -2.54
N THR A 85 -10.08 -6.17 -1.50
CA THR A 85 -9.57 -4.79 -1.52
C THR A 85 -8.46 -4.66 -2.56
N VAL A 86 -7.44 -5.52 -2.48
CA VAL A 86 -6.29 -5.45 -3.39
C VAL A 86 -6.71 -5.76 -4.82
N THR A 87 -7.60 -6.72 -5.03
CA THR A 87 -8.11 -7.04 -6.36
C THR A 87 -8.85 -5.84 -6.97
N ALA A 88 -9.67 -5.15 -6.17
CA ALA A 88 -10.38 -3.95 -6.63
C ALA A 88 -9.42 -2.81 -7.00
N VAL A 89 -8.34 -2.63 -6.26
CA VAL A 89 -7.29 -1.64 -6.59
C VAL A 89 -6.65 -1.97 -7.94
N VAL A 90 -6.27 -3.23 -8.14
CA VAL A 90 -5.62 -3.67 -9.40
C VAL A 90 -6.55 -3.51 -10.59
N ALA A 91 -7.84 -3.79 -10.41
CA ALA A 91 -8.84 -3.65 -11.46
C ALA A 91 -9.23 -2.19 -11.75
N GLY A 92 -8.80 -1.24 -10.91
CA GLY A 92 -9.20 0.16 -11.04
C GLY A 92 -10.60 0.48 -10.51
N ASP A 93 -11.22 -0.46 -9.80
CA ASP A 93 -12.57 -0.31 -9.26
C ASP A 93 -12.60 0.42 -7.92
N LEU A 94 -11.45 0.55 -7.26
CA LEU A 94 -11.32 1.22 -5.98
C LEU A 94 -10.33 2.36 -6.12
N GLU A 95 -10.85 3.59 -6.16
CA GLU A 95 -10.04 4.79 -6.26
C GLU A 95 -9.38 5.14 -4.93
N LEU A 96 -8.37 6.02 -4.98
CA LEU A 96 -7.54 6.38 -3.82
C LEU A 96 -8.38 6.90 -2.65
N VAL A 97 -9.38 7.74 -2.89
CA VAL A 97 -10.23 8.28 -1.83
C VAL A 97 -11.00 7.15 -1.13
N ALA A 98 -11.60 6.24 -1.89
CA ALA A 98 -12.32 5.10 -1.34
C ALA A 98 -11.38 4.13 -0.60
N LEU A 99 -10.18 3.92 -1.13
CA LEU A 99 -9.15 3.10 -0.47
C LEU A 99 -8.71 3.73 0.85
N THR A 100 -8.53 5.04 0.89
CA THR A 100 -8.21 5.78 2.11
C THR A 100 -9.28 5.56 3.19
N HIS A 101 -10.55 5.65 2.83
CA HIS A 101 -11.65 5.37 3.76
C HIS A 101 -11.64 3.92 4.24
N ARG A 102 -11.31 2.98 3.38
CA ARG A 102 -11.21 1.58 3.76
C ARG A 102 -10.06 1.33 4.74
N ILE A 103 -8.90 1.94 4.50
CA ILE A 103 -7.76 1.88 5.43
C ILE A 103 -8.17 2.45 6.80
N ALA A 104 -8.85 3.59 6.82
CA ALA A 104 -9.33 4.19 8.07
C ALA A 104 -10.26 3.26 8.85
N SER A 105 -11.09 2.49 8.13
CA SER A 105 -12.07 1.59 8.76
C SER A 105 -11.44 0.34 9.38
N ILE A 106 -10.27 -0.09 8.90
CA ILE A 106 -9.58 -1.30 9.39
C ILE A 106 -8.36 -1.00 10.24
N ARG A 107 -7.96 0.25 10.32
CA ARG A 107 -6.83 0.69 11.13
C ARG A 107 -7.20 0.71 12.61
N CYS A 108 -6.32 0.16 13.44
CA CYS A 108 -6.40 0.29 14.89
C CYS A 108 -5.01 0.54 15.48
N ASP A 109 -4.94 0.92 16.74
CA ASP A 109 -3.67 1.11 17.40
C ASP A 109 -2.96 -0.22 17.58
N LEU A 110 -1.66 -0.22 17.33
CA LEU A 110 -0.83 -1.40 17.55
C LEU A 110 -0.63 -1.59 19.05
N VAL A 111 -1.03 -2.75 19.56
CA VAL A 111 -0.86 -3.12 20.97
C VAL A 111 0.37 -4.03 21.10
N LEU A 112 1.34 -3.56 21.85
CA LEU A 112 2.59 -4.29 22.10
C LEU A 112 2.62 -4.93 23.48
#